data_7833b3df9e58dd995e0c785f292079eb
#
_entry.id   7833b3df9e58dd995e0c785f292079eb
#
_cell.length_a   1.000
_cell.length_b   1.000
_cell.length_c   1.000
_cell.angle_alpha   90.00
_cell.angle_beta   90.00
_cell.angle_gamma   90.00
#
_symmetry.space_group_name_H-M   'P 1'
#
loop_
_entity.id
_entity.type
_entity.pdbx_description
1 polymer ?
#
loop_
_entity_poly.entity_id
_entity_poly.type
_entity_poly.pdbx_seq_one_letter_code
_entity_poly.pdbx_strand_id
1 'polypeptide(L)'
;MSIRHGVYIQEEATAVQVPKTGNSSVQVVVGTAPVNMAENPSEAVNVPILANSGTEAMAALGYSVDFKNFTLCQTMFATSNLFQVSPVVYINVLDPAKHNKELAEAEYQVNQKQAVIEKEGIILEGLTVKNSTGDTELKAGEDYSAAFDSTTGFLTITMLAGGKGAAATAIKVSGKVIDPSKVTKEDVIGAVDPSTGAETGAQVIRQVYPRLGIVPGLILAPGWSQIPEVGLALAAKAAKINGVYSAMALLDLDTAKAKKYTDAKSVKEESGYTSPFCYPLWPCDRVGEYILAKSAVAGAMIQYMASDNEDVPNQSPSNHLLGVGGQCLEDLSLIHICEPTR
;
A
#
# COMPACT_ATOMS: atom_id res chain seq x y z
N MET A 1 16.01 -14.89 59.33
CA MET A 1 15.16 -14.32 58.30
C MET A 1 14.35 -15.46 57.68
N SER A 2 13.06 -15.42 57.79
CA SER A 2 12.16 -16.47 57.22
C SER A 2 11.86 -16.11 55.79
N ILE A 3 12.35 -16.92 54.87
CA ILE A 3 12.02 -16.82 53.44
C ILE A 3 10.58 -17.36 53.29
N ARG A 4 9.65 -16.48 52.99
CA ARG A 4 8.27 -16.88 52.68
C ARG A 4 8.27 -17.51 51.27
N HIS A 5 7.83 -18.76 51.19
CA HIS A 5 7.56 -19.41 49.91
C HIS A 5 6.30 -18.74 49.31
N GLY A 6 6.47 -18.14 48.13
CA GLY A 6 5.39 -17.53 47.35
C GLY A 6 5.82 -17.38 45.90
N VAL A 7 4.87 -17.43 44.98
CA VAL A 7 5.09 -17.08 43.57
C VAL A 7 5.05 -15.57 43.51
N TYR A 8 6.17 -14.95 43.24
CA TYR A 8 6.26 -13.50 42.99
C TYR A 8 6.07 -13.29 41.50
N ILE A 9 4.89 -12.82 41.11
CA ILE A 9 4.61 -12.37 39.73
C ILE A 9 5.13 -10.94 39.65
N GLN A 10 6.15 -10.74 38.84
CA GLN A 10 6.60 -9.41 38.46
C GLN A 10 5.93 -9.11 37.11
N GLU A 11 4.94 -8.23 37.12
CA GLU A 11 4.38 -7.68 35.89
C GLU A 11 5.37 -6.67 35.32
N GLU A 12 6.05 -7.02 34.25
CA GLU A 12 6.75 -6.03 33.42
C GLU A 12 5.75 -5.43 32.46
N ALA A 13 5.68 -4.10 32.45
CA ALA A 13 4.88 -3.39 31.47
C ALA A 13 5.41 -3.77 30.06
N THR A 14 4.52 -4.27 29.22
CA THR A 14 4.85 -4.49 27.81
C THR A 14 5.28 -3.15 27.23
N ALA A 15 6.53 -3.07 26.81
CA ALA A 15 7.05 -1.86 26.18
C ALA A 15 6.22 -1.55 24.94
N VAL A 16 5.44 -0.49 24.98
CA VAL A 16 4.78 0.04 23.80
C VAL A 16 5.89 0.59 22.92
N GLN A 17 6.15 -0.07 21.79
CA GLN A 17 7.10 0.44 20.82
C GLN A 17 6.49 1.69 20.18
N VAL A 18 7.09 2.84 20.45
CA VAL A 18 6.75 4.08 19.78
C VAL A 18 7.37 4.02 18.39
N PRO A 19 6.57 4.22 17.31
CA PRO A 19 7.11 4.26 15.95
C PRO A 19 8.24 5.30 15.84
N LYS A 20 9.34 4.90 15.21
CA LYS A 20 10.45 5.81 14.97
C LYS A 20 10.11 6.76 13.82
N THR A 21 10.45 8.03 13.98
CA THR A 21 10.22 9.08 12.97
C THR A 21 11.51 9.35 12.22
N GLY A 22 11.50 9.15 10.89
CA GLY A 22 12.66 9.42 10.03
C GLY A 22 12.30 10.46 8.98
N ASN A 23 12.88 11.65 9.08
CA ASN A 23 12.58 12.78 8.18
C ASN A 23 13.53 12.87 6.98
N SER A 24 14.79 12.43 7.13
CA SER A 24 15.80 12.48 6.07
C SER A 24 15.59 11.49 4.93
N SER A 25 14.89 10.39 5.21
CA SER A 25 14.63 9.30 4.25
C SER A 25 13.14 9.03 4.05
N VAL A 26 12.32 10.08 4.09
CA VAL A 26 10.88 9.95 3.87
C VAL A 26 10.63 9.36 2.49
N GLN A 27 9.81 8.30 2.47
CA GLN A 27 9.42 7.60 1.26
C GLN A 27 8.24 8.27 0.60
N VAL A 28 8.28 8.41 -0.73
CA VAL A 28 7.09 8.66 -1.56
C VAL A 28 6.80 7.43 -2.38
N VAL A 29 5.64 6.86 -2.17
CA VAL A 29 5.22 5.59 -2.77
C VAL A 29 4.07 5.81 -3.73
N VAL A 30 4.26 5.42 -4.99
CA VAL A 30 3.23 5.50 -6.04
C VAL A 30 2.71 4.10 -6.33
N GLY A 31 1.39 3.93 -6.37
CA GLY A 31 0.80 2.62 -6.63
C GLY A 31 -0.71 2.59 -6.44
N THR A 32 -1.24 1.42 -6.16
CA THR A 32 -2.68 1.15 -6.02
C THR A 32 -3.05 0.80 -4.58
N ALA A 33 -4.21 1.27 -4.13
CA ALA A 33 -4.78 0.97 -2.82
C ALA A 33 -6.29 0.69 -2.92
N PRO A 34 -6.90 -0.06 -1.98
CA PRO A 34 -8.34 -0.33 -1.96
C PRO A 34 -9.12 0.87 -1.40
N VAL A 35 -9.08 1.98 -2.14
CA VAL A 35 -9.65 3.27 -1.71
C VAL A 35 -11.16 3.27 -1.53
N ASN A 36 -11.86 2.24 -2.01
CA ASN A 36 -13.28 2.03 -1.68
C ASN A 36 -13.53 1.88 -0.18
N MET A 37 -12.52 1.48 0.59
CA MET A 37 -12.56 1.36 2.06
C MET A 37 -12.08 2.65 2.78
N ALA A 38 -11.56 3.63 2.05
CA ALA A 38 -11.10 4.89 2.59
C ALA A 38 -12.28 5.73 3.13
N GLU A 39 -12.01 6.61 4.07
CA GLU A 39 -13.02 7.55 4.58
C GLU A 39 -13.56 8.46 3.48
N ASN A 40 -12.68 8.94 2.57
CA ASN A 40 -13.01 9.79 1.43
C ASN A 40 -12.38 9.25 0.14
N PRO A 41 -13.00 8.26 -0.53
CA PRO A 41 -12.40 7.59 -1.69
C PRO A 41 -11.99 8.52 -2.84
N SER A 42 -12.80 9.54 -3.12
CA SER A 42 -12.55 10.50 -4.22
C SER A 42 -11.38 11.45 -3.94
N GLU A 43 -11.10 11.74 -2.67
CA GLU A 43 -9.99 12.61 -2.25
C GLU A 43 -8.66 11.86 -2.15
N ALA A 44 -8.71 10.53 -2.22
CA ALA A 44 -7.54 9.66 -2.11
C ALA A 44 -6.88 9.31 -3.46
N VAL A 45 -7.30 9.96 -4.56
CA VAL A 45 -6.81 9.64 -5.91
C VAL A 45 -5.92 10.76 -6.44
N ASN A 46 -4.70 10.40 -6.85
CA ASN A 46 -3.71 11.33 -7.41
C ASN A 46 -3.44 12.55 -6.50
N VAL A 47 -3.40 12.31 -5.20
CA VAL A 47 -3.08 13.32 -4.18
C VAL A 47 -1.99 12.77 -3.26
N PRO A 48 -0.99 13.58 -2.87
CA PRO A 48 0.00 13.12 -1.91
C PRO A 48 -0.62 13.08 -0.51
N ILE A 49 -0.69 11.91 0.08
CA ILE A 49 -1.23 11.65 1.41
C ILE A 49 -0.09 11.33 2.36
N LEU A 50 0.08 12.15 3.38
CA LEU A 50 1.02 11.91 4.47
C LEU A 50 0.38 11.02 5.54
N ALA A 51 1.04 9.93 5.87
CA ALA A 51 0.64 9.08 6.97
C ALA A 51 1.77 9.01 8.02
N ASN A 52 1.45 9.42 9.24
CA ASN A 52 2.36 9.36 10.39
C ASN A 52 2.25 8.04 11.15
N SER A 53 1.32 7.20 10.74
CA SER A 53 1.13 5.85 11.27
C SER A 53 0.49 4.93 10.25
N GLY A 54 0.61 3.61 10.47
CA GLY A 54 -0.10 2.63 9.65
C GLY A 54 -1.63 2.78 9.72
N THR A 55 -2.15 3.16 10.87
CA THR A 55 -3.59 3.39 11.07
C THR A 55 -4.09 4.57 10.23
N GLU A 56 -3.34 5.68 10.18
CA GLU A 56 -3.66 6.82 9.30
C GLU A 56 -3.63 6.42 7.82
N ALA A 57 -2.62 5.64 7.42
CA ALA A 57 -2.52 5.16 6.04
C ALA A 57 -3.72 4.28 5.66
N MET A 58 -4.12 3.36 6.55
CA MET A 58 -5.28 2.47 6.35
C MET A 58 -6.60 3.24 6.32
N ALA A 59 -6.78 4.25 7.16
CA ALA A 59 -7.99 5.07 7.16
C ALA A 59 -8.11 5.91 5.88
N ALA A 60 -6.99 6.48 5.41
CA ALA A 60 -6.97 7.34 4.24
C ALA A 60 -7.04 6.60 2.89
N LEU A 61 -6.56 5.36 2.83
CA LEU A 61 -6.36 4.63 1.57
C LEU A 61 -7.03 3.24 1.53
N GLY A 62 -7.52 2.76 2.68
CA GLY A 62 -7.88 1.35 2.84
C GLY A 62 -6.66 0.44 2.95
N TYR A 63 -6.90 -0.82 3.24
CA TYR A 63 -5.86 -1.83 3.34
C TYR A 63 -6.37 -3.20 2.88
N SER A 64 -5.52 -3.93 2.19
CA SER A 64 -5.75 -5.33 1.82
C SER A 64 -4.43 -6.09 1.81
N VAL A 65 -4.50 -7.39 2.09
CA VAL A 65 -3.35 -8.30 1.98
C VAL A 65 -3.14 -8.81 0.54
N ASP A 66 -3.99 -8.42 -0.39
CA ASP A 66 -3.77 -8.67 -1.83
C ASP A 66 -2.73 -7.68 -2.38
N PHE A 67 -1.49 -7.91 -2.00
CA PHE A 67 -0.33 -7.07 -2.34
C PHE A 67 -0.03 -7.02 -3.84
N LYS A 68 -0.58 -7.95 -4.61
CA LYS A 68 -0.43 -7.95 -6.07
C LYS A 68 -1.28 -6.87 -6.72
N ASN A 69 -2.51 -6.75 -6.27
CA ASN A 69 -3.48 -5.79 -6.80
C ASN A 69 -3.40 -4.43 -6.10
N PHE A 70 -3.05 -4.40 -4.81
CA PHE A 70 -2.96 -3.18 -4.00
C PHE A 70 -1.52 -2.95 -3.54
N THR A 71 -0.72 -2.41 -4.44
CA THR A 71 0.73 -2.36 -4.29
C THR A 71 1.21 -1.41 -3.19
N LEU A 72 0.45 -0.34 -2.85
CA LEU A 72 0.74 0.54 -1.72
C LEU A 72 0.69 -0.20 -0.38
N CYS A 73 -0.18 -1.20 -0.26
CA CYS A 73 -0.31 -2.01 0.95
C CYS A 73 0.97 -2.80 1.29
N GLN A 74 1.83 -3.08 0.30
CA GLN A 74 3.15 -3.68 0.54
C GLN A 74 4.03 -2.77 1.41
N THR A 75 4.08 -1.48 1.08
CA THR A 75 4.85 -0.52 1.88
C THR A 75 4.16 -0.24 3.21
N MET A 76 2.82 -0.16 3.26
CA MET A 76 2.10 -0.04 4.54
C MET A 76 2.44 -1.21 5.47
N PHE A 77 2.48 -2.44 4.94
CA PHE A 77 2.87 -3.61 5.70
C PHE A 77 4.34 -3.53 6.15
N ALA A 78 5.25 -3.20 5.26
CA ALA A 78 6.68 -3.12 5.59
C ALA A 78 6.96 -2.06 6.66
N THR A 79 6.36 -0.87 6.54
CA THR A 79 6.57 0.23 7.47
C THR A 79 5.89 0.05 8.82
N SER A 80 4.71 -0.60 8.86
CA SER A 80 3.95 -0.77 10.10
C SER A 80 4.30 -2.05 10.85
N ASN A 81 4.47 -3.17 10.12
CA ASN A 81 4.61 -4.49 10.73
C ASN A 81 6.06 -4.94 10.86
N LEU A 82 6.93 -4.60 9.90
CA LEU A 82 8.33 -5.06 9.93
C LEU A 82 9.24 -4.06 10.64
N PHE A 83 9.16 -2.79 10.31
CA PHE A 83 10.14 -1.78 10.78
C PHE A 83 9.56 -0.74 11.73
N GLN A 84 8.24 -0.57 11.80
CA GLN A 84 7.56 0.42 12.64
C GLN A 84 8.13 1.83 12.47
N VAL A 85 8.18 2.29 11.22
CA VAL A 85 8.77 3.57 10.82
C VAL A 85 7.75 4.46 10.12
N SER A 86 7.84 5.76 10.36
CA SER A 86 7.01 6.81 9.77
C SER A 86 7.80 8.14 9.71
N PRO A 87 7.33 9.18 9.03
CA PRO A 87 6.15 9.24 8.16
C PRO A 87 6.40 8.66 6.76
N VAL A 88 5.32 8.34 6.04
CA VAL A 88 5.37 7.90 4.63
C VAL A 88 4.36 8.71 3.82
N VAL A 89 4.73 9.08 2.61
CA VAL A 89 3.83 9.75 1.67
C VAL A 89 3.35 8.73 0.63
N TYR A 90 2.05 8.59 0.48
CA TYR A 90 1.42 7.71 -0.48
C TYR A 90 0.74 8.50 -1.60
N ILE A 91 0.84 8.01 -2.83
CA ILE A 91 0.12 8.51 -3.99
C ILE A 91 -0.60 7.34 -4.63
N ASN A 92 -1.91 7.28 -4.46
CA ASN A 92 -2.73 6.25 -5.07
C ASN A 92 -3.19 6.69 -6.46
N VAL A 93 -3.03 5.79 -7.43
CA VAL A 93 -3.43 6.01 -8.83
C VAL A 93 -4.72 5.28 -9.21
N LEU A 94 -5.19 4.38 -8.36
CA LEU A 94 -6.46 3.68 -8.58
C LEU A 94 -7.62 4.63 -8.36
N ASP A 95 -8.36 4.92 -9.42
CA ASP A 95 -9.53 5.80 -9.42
C ASP A 95 -10.81 4.95 -9.53
N PRO A 96 -11.65 4.90 -8.49
CA PRO A 96 -12.90 4.14 -8.53
C PRO A 96 -13.85 4.55 -9.66
N ALA A 97 -13.77 5.80 -10.14
CA ALA A 97 -14.59 6.28 -11.25
C ALA A 97 -14.16 5.69 -12.60
N LYS A 98 -12.88 5.37 -12.77
CA LYS A 98 -12.30 4.83 -14.01
C LYS A 98 -12.07 3.32 -13.94
N HIS A 99 -11.44 2.87 -12.82
CA HIS A 99 -10.97 1.51 -12.64
C HIS A 99 -12.01 0.69 -11.88
N ASN A 100 -13.18 0.52 -12.49
CA ASN A 100 -14.29 -0.23 -11.92
C ASN A 100 -14.87 -1.22 -12.92
N LYS A 101 -15.62 -2.17 -12.42
CA LYS A 101 -16.46 -3.10 -13.18
C LYS A 101 -17.81 -3.27 -12.51
N GLU A 102 -18.81 -3.69 -13.28
CA GLU A 102 -20.14 -3.92 -12.77
C GLU A 102 -20.18 -5.06 -11.75
N LEU A 103 -20.91 -4.82 -10.67
CA LEU A 103 -21.36 -5.83 -9.71
C LEU A 103 -22.76 -6.27 -10.13
N ALA A 104 -22.84 -7.44 -10.74
CA ALA A 104 -24.13 -8.01 -11.12
C ALA A 104 -25.02 -8.16 -9.89
N GLU A 105 -26.35 -7.97 -10.07
CA GLU A 105 -27.31 -8.16 -9.01
C GLU A 105 -27.24 -9.59 -8.48
N ALA A 106 -27.06 -9.73 -7.17
CA ALA A 106 -27.01 -11.00 -6.47
C ALA A 106 -27.80 -10.90 -5.16
N GLU A 107 -28.35 -12.04 -4.75
CA GLU A 107 -29.13 -12.16 -3.52
C GLU A 107 -28.23 -12.62 -2.36
N TYR A 108 -28.34 -11.93 -1.24
CA TYR A 108 -27.61 -12.22 0.00
C TYR A 108 -28.58 -12.45 1.15
N GLN A 109 -28.36 -13.51 1.91
CA GLN A 109 -29.19 -13.85 3.07
C GLN A 109 -28.89 -12.90 4.23
N VAL A 110 -29.96 -12.46 4.90
CA VAL A 110 -29.87 -11.61 6.10
C VAL A 110 -29.98 -12.49 7.33
N ASN A 111 -28.89 -12.63 8.08
CA ASN A 111 -28.82 -13.37 9.32
C ASN A 111 -28.58 -12.38 10.48
N GLN A 112 -29.40 -12.43 11.52
CA GLN A 112 -29.28 -11.52 12.68
C GLN A 112 -29.21 -10.04 12.27
N LYS A 113 -30.03 -9.65 11.28
CA LYS A 113 -30.07 -8.31 10.66
C LYS A 113 -28.81 -7.91 9.86
N GLN A 114 -27.91 -8.82 9.58
CA GLN A 114 -26.69 -8.58 8.79
C GLN A 114 -26.67 -9.43 7.55
N ALA A 115 -26.25 -8.84 6.44
CA ALA A 115 -25.88 -9.53 5.21
C ALA A 115 -24.40 -9.22 4.92
N VAL A 116 -23.59 -10.26 4.80
CA VAL A 116 -22.17 -10.13 4.45
C VAL A 116 -22.01 -10.39 2.96
N ILE A 117 -21.40 -9.47 2.27
CA ILE A 117 -21.06 -9.58 0.85
C ILE A 117 -19.58 -9.94 0.79
N GLU A 118 -19.30 -11.23 0.59
CA GLU A 118 -17.96 -11.81 0.54
C GLU A 118 -17.25 -11.44 -0.78
N LYS A 119 -17.11 -10.14 -1.00
CA LYS A 119 -16.47 -9.59 -2.19
C LYS A 119 -15.73 -8.32 -1.84
N GLU A 120 -14.45 -8.28 -2.18
CA GLU A 120 -13.63 -7.09 -1.99
C GLU A 120 -13.92 -6.02 -3.06
N GLY A 121 -13.61 -4.78 -2.71
CA GLY A 121 -13.60 -3.69 -3.67
C GLY A 121 -14.95 -3.06 -3.99
N ILE A 122 -16.01 -3.34 -3.24
CA ILE A 122 -17.33 -2.75 -3.47
C ILE A 122 -17.27 -1.24 -3.30
N ILE A 123 -17.82 -0.51 -4.26
CA ILE A 123 -17.93 0.95 -4.23
C ILE A 123 -19.29 1.30 -3.63
N LEU A 124 -19.30 2.04 -2.51
CA LEU A 124 -20.54 2.43 -1.84
C LEU A 124 -21.34 3.47 -2.65
N GLU A 125 -20.65 4.32 -3.39
CA GLU A 125 -21.30 5.29 -4.26
C GLU A 125 -22.01 4.59 -5.42
N GLY A 126 -23.33 4.78 -5.52
CA GLY A 126 -24.15 4.11 -6.51
C GLY A 126 -24.47 2.63 -6.21
N LEU A 127 -24.18 2.16 -4.97
CA LEU A 127 -24.60 0.84 -4.54
C LEU A 127 -26.13 0.81 -4.39
N THR A 128 -26.77 -0.11 -5.07
CA THR A 128 -28.22 -0.32 -4.99
C THR A 128 -28.51 -1.55 -4.16
N VAL A 129 -29.27 -1.35 -3.08
CA VAL A 129 -29.73 -2.41 -2.18
C VAL A 129 -31.25 -2.47 -2.25
N LYS A 130 -31.80 -3.64 -2.57
CA LYS A 130 -33.25 -3.87 -2.71
C LYS A 130 -33.69 -4.98 -1.76
N ASN A 131 -35.00 -5.01 -1.48
CA ASN A 131 -35.61 -6.14 -0.80
C ASN A 131 -35.51 -7.44 -1.65
N SER A 132 -35.84 -8.58 -1.08
CA SER A 132 -35.76 -9.89 -1.75
C SER A 132 -36.60 -9.99 -3.02
N THR A 133 -37.72 -9.27 -3.09
CA THR A 133 -38.59 -9.23 -4.29
C THR A 133 -37.98 -8.35 -5.39
N GLY A 134 -37.09 -7.42 -5.05
CA GLY A 134 -36.48 -6.47 -5.98
C GLY A 134 -37.30 -5.21 -6.24
N ASP A 135 -38.47 -5.10 -5.61
CA ASP A 135 -39.46 -4.03 -5.91
C ASP A 135 -39.20 -2.76 -5.08
N THR A 136 -38.54 -2.88 -3.93
CA THR A 136 -38.31 -1.76 -3.02
C THR A 136 -36.79 -1.53 -2.84
N GLU A 137 -36.36 -0.35 -3.21
CA GLU A 137 -34.99 0.11 -2.94
C GLU A 137 -34.88 0.59 -1.49
N LEU A 138 -33.82 0.14 -0.81
CA LEU A 138 -33.48 0.49 0.55
C LEU A 138 -32.44 1.61 0.55
N LYS A 139 -32.58 2.57 1.49
CA LYS A 139 -31.70 3.72 1.57
C LYS A 139 -30.67 3.57 2.65
N ALA A 140 -29.43 3.87 2.34
CA ALA A 140 -28.34 3.94 3.31
C ALA A 140 -28.62 5.02 4.35
N GLY A 141 -28.37 4.71 5.62
CA GLY A 141 -28.61 5.60 6.77
C GLY A 141 -30.05 5.63 7.27
N GLU A 142 -31.05 5.27 6.47
CA GLU A 142 -32.47 5.18 6.87
C GLU A 142 -32.89 3.71 7.09
N ASP A 143 -32.64 2.84 6.11
CA ASP A 143 -33.07 1.46 6.10
C ASP A 143 -31.96 0.48 6.47
N TYR A 144 -30.71 0.82 6.14
CA TYR A 144 -29.53 0.01 6.46
C TYR A 144 -28.30 0.89 6.70
N SER A 145 -27.30 0.32 7.36
CA SER A 145 -25.91 0.82 7.39
C SER A 145 -24.98 -0.15 6.70
N ALA A 146 -23.92 0.38 6.09
CA ALA A 146 -22.91 -0.39 5.38
C ALA A 146 -21.54 -0.12 6.02
N ALA A 147 -20.78 -1.16 6.30
CA ALA A 147 -19.44 -1.07 6.85
C ALA A 147 -18.54 -2.13 6.27
N PHE A 148 -17.30 -1.76 5.99
CA PHE A 148 -16.28 -2.72 5.55
C PHE A 148 -15.60 -3.38 6.76
N ASP A 149 -15.37 -4.67 6.66
CA ASP A 149 -14.44 -5.37 7.55
C ASP A 149 -13.01 -5.01 7.17
N SER A 150 -12.24 -4.49 8.12
CA SER A 150 -10.88 -4.01 7.89
C SER A 150 -9.86 -5.11 7.56
N THR A 151 -10.20 -6.36 7.86
CA THR A 151 -9.32 -7.51 7.64
C THR A 151 -9.58 -8.19 6.32
N THR A 152 -10.87 -8.41 6.00
CA THR A 152 -11.29 -9.14 4.80
C THR A 152 -11.65 -8.23 3.63
N GLY A 153 -11.91 -6.94 3.87
CA GLY A 153 -12.42 -6.02 2.87
C GLY A 153 -13.87 -6.29 2.45
N PHE A 154 -14.56 -7.19 3.13
CA PHE A 154 -15.95 -7.55 2.82
C PHE A 154 -16.92 -6.49 3.33
N LEU A 155 -17.99 -6.29 2.59
CA LEU A 155 -19.02 -5.34 2.97
C LEU A 155 -20.10 -6.02 3.81
N THR A 156 -20.31 -5.52 5.04
CA THR A 156 -21.43 -5.91 5.89
C THR A 156 -22.53 -4.87 5.83
N ILE A 157 -23.71 -5.27 5.39
CA ILE A 157 -24.92 -4.46 5.40
C ILE A 157 -25.76 -4.85 6.62
N THR A 158 -25.99 -3.90 7.51
CA THR A 158 -26.78 -4.08 8.74
C THR A 158 -28.13 -3.40 8.61
N MET A 159 -29.22 -4.14 8.74
CA MET A 159 -30.59 -3.63 8.68
C MET A 159 -30.93 -2.83 9.94
N LEU A 160 -31.41 -1.60 9.76
CA LEU A 160 -31.79 -0.70 10.85
C LEU A 160 -33.18 -1.05 11.40
N ALA A 161 -33.35 -0.95 12.72
CA ALA A 161 -34.61 -1.21 13.39
C ALA A 161 -35.61 -0.09 13.09
N GLY A 162 -36.53 -0.24 12.22
CA GLY A 162 -37.49 0.78 11.78
C GLY A 162 -37.37 1.13 10.32
N GLY A 163 -36.30 0.69 9.65
CA GLY A 163 -36.18 0.78 8.22
C GLY A 163 -37.07 -0.22 7.46
N LYS A 164 -37.32 0.02 6.20
CA LYS A 164 -38.17 -0.83 5.34
C LYS A 164 -37.61 -2.26 5.19
N GLY A 165 -36.29 -2.42 5.41
CA GLY A 165 -35.60 -3.71 5.38
C GLY A 165 -35.49 -4.43 6.73
N ALA A 166 -36.08 -3.90 7.82
CA ALA A 166 -35.89 -4.40 9.19
C ALA A 166 -36.29 -5.88 9.40
N ALA A 167 -37.24 -6.38 8.62
CA ALA A 167 -37.72 -7.75 8.64
C ALA A 167 -37.25 -8.57 7.42
N ALA A 168 -36.35 -8.04 6.60
CA ALA A 168 -35.86 -8.73 5.40
C ALA A 168 -35.06 -9.96 5.80
N THR A 169 -35.34 -11.10 5.15
CA THR A 169 -34.58 -12.35 5.27
C THR A 169 -33.52 -12.47 4.20
N ALA A 170 -33.66 -11.70 3.11
CA ALA A 170 -32.70 -11.62 2.03
C ALA A 170 -32.76 -10.22 1.40
N ILE A 171 -31.67 -9.80 0.79
CA ILE A 171 -31.54 -8.55 0.03
C ILE A 171 -30.86 -8.82 -1.30
N LYS A 172 -31.17 -8.01 -2.29
CA LYS A 172 -30.47 -7.99 -3.57
C LYS A 172 -29.57 -6.78 -3.63
N VAL A 173 -28.32 -7.01 -4.01
CA VAL A 173 -27.30 -5.95 -4.10
C VAL A 173 -26.73 -5.92 -5.50
N SER A 174 -26.63 -4.72 -6.07
CA SER A 174 -25.96 -4.45 -7.34
C SER A 174 -25.23 -3.10 -7.29
N GLY A 175 -24.26 -2.89 -8.15
CA GLY A 175 -23.47 -1.65 -8.15
C GLY A 175 -22.19 -1.79 -8.94
N LYS A 176 -21.10 -1.28 -8.36
CA LYS A 176 -19.77 -1.37 -8.96
C LYS A 176 -18.73 -1.88 -7.94
N VAL A 177 -17.68 -2.49 -8.46
CA VAL A 177 -16.49 -2.87 -7.68
C VAL A 177 -15.25 -2.28 -8.35
N ILE A 178 -14.26 -1.90 -7.57
CA ILE A 178 -12.95 -1.49 -8.12
C ILE A 178 -12.32 -2.65 -8.89
N ASP A 179 -11.59 -2.31 -9.93
CA ASP A 179 -10.88 -3.27 -10.77
C ASP A 179 -9.43 -2.83 -10.95
N PRO A 180 -8.52 -3.25 -10.05
CA PRO A 180 -7.10 -2.89 -10.12
C PRO A 180 -6.43 -3.32 -11.43
N SER A 181 -6.96 -4.34 -12.12
CA SER A 181 -6.41 -4.82 -13.40
C SER A 181 -6.55 -3.81 -14.54
N LYS A 182 -7.40 -2.80 -14.38
CA LYS A 182 -7.56 -1.70 -15.35
C LYS A 182 -6.53 -0.58 -15.17
N VAL A 183 -5.82 -0.57 -14.06
CA VAL A 183 -4.73 0.39 -13.85
C VAL A 183 -3.57 0.02 -14.77
N THR A 184 -3.07 1.00 -15.49
CA THR A 184 -2.00 0.82 -16.49
C THR A 184 -0.70 1.47 -16.02
N LYS A 185 0.40 1.18 -16.71
CA LYS A 185 1.68 1.84 -16.46
C LYS A 185 1.60 3.36 -16.71
N GLU A 186 0.74 3.78 -17.63
CA GLU A 186 0.49 5.19 -17.96
C GLU A 186 -0.15 5.92 -16.77
N ASP A 187 -1.06 5.27 -16.02
CA ASP A 187 -1.65 5.84 -14.80
C ASP A 187 -0.60 6.04 -13.71
N VAL A 188 0.36 5.12 -13.59
CA VAL A 188 1.46 5.20 -12.61
C VAL A 188 2.50 6.24 -13.00
N ILE A 189 2.92 6.30 -14.27
CA ILE A 189 3.82 7.33 -14.80
C ILE A 189 3.16 8.71 -14.67
N GLY A 190 1.88 8.75 -14.96
CA GLY A 190 1.06 9.95 -14.90
C GLY A 190 1.39 10.97 -15.96
N ALA A 191 0.57 11.99 -15.99
CA ALA A 191 0.67 13.12 -16.90
C ALA A 191 0.33 14.43 -16.19
N VAL A 192 0.61 15.54 -16.85
CA VAL A 192 0.14 16.88 -16.49
C VAL A 192 -0.87 17.28 -17.54
N ASP A 193 -2.10 17.53 -17.14
CA ASP A 193 -3.12 18.05 -18.04
C ASP A 193 -2.77 19.50 -18.44
N PRO A 194 -2.53 19.79 -19.72
CA PRO A 194 -2.11 21.13 -20.15
C PRO A 194 -3.22 22.18 -20.00
N SER A 195 -4.48 21.77 -19.88
CA SER A 195 -5.62 22.68 -19.78
C SER A 195 -5.94 23.06 -18.33
N THR A 196 -5.84 22.11 -17.41
CA THR A 196 -6.20 22.28 -16.00
C THR A 196 -4.97 22.41 -15.09
N GLY A 197 -3.80 21.96 -15.56
CA GLY A 197 -2.59 21.81 -14.74
C GLY A 197 -2.66 20.64 -13.76
N ALA A 198 -3.71 19.81 -13.82
CA ALA A 198 -3.85 18.66 -12.95
C ALA A 198 -2.76 17.63 -13.21
N GLU A 199 -2.20 17.09 -12.14
CA GLU A 199 -1.13 16.09 -12.18
C GLU A 199 -1.66 14.74 -11.73
N THR A 200 -1.21 13.67 -12.40
CA THR A 200 -1.56 12.28 -12.06
C THR A 200 -0.30 11.44 -11.89
N GLY A 201 -0.44 10.30 -11.23
CA GLY A 201 0.64 9.34 -11.05
C GLY A 201 1.91 9.92 -10.42
N ALA A 202 3.06 9.53 -10.93
CA ALA A 202 4.35 10.02 -10.45
C ALA A 202 4.58 11.53 -10.66
N GLN A 203 3.75 12.22 -11.48
CA GLN A 203 3.85 13.68 -11.61
C GLN A 203 3.47 14.39 -10.32
N VAL A 204 2.57 13.81 -9.52
CA VAL A 204 2.11 14.31 -8.22
C VAL A 204 3.24 14.44 -7.18
N ILE A 205 4.36 13.74 -7.36
CA ILE A 205 5.54 13.85 -6.49
C ILE A 205 5.99 15.32 -6.33
N ARG A 206 5.80 16.15 -7.37
CA ARG A 206 6.11 17.59 -7.31
C ARG A 206 5.28 18.35 -6.28
N GLN A 207 4.10 17.84 -5.92
CA GLN A 207 3.20 18.46 -4.96
C GLN A 207 3.54 18.14 -3.50
N VAL A 208 4.42 17.16 -3.25
CA VAL A 208 4.76 16.70 -1.90
C VAL A 208 5.31 17.86 -1.06
N TYR A 209 6.33 18.55 -1.53
CA TYR A 209 6.89 19.69 -0.79
C TYR A 209 5.92 20.88 -0.67
N PRO A 210 5.29 21.36 -1.73
CA PRO A 210 4.36 22.49 -1.61
C PRO A 210 3.15 22.25 -0.70
N ARG A 211 2.65 21.00 -0.65
CA ARG A 211 1.47 20.66 0.16
C ARG A 211 1.80 20.20 1.57
N LEU A 212 2.88 19.44 1.72
CA LEU A 212 3.19 18.73 2.97
C LEU A 212 4.43 19.28 3.69
N GLY A 213 5.23 20.14 3.03
CA GLY A 213 6.48 20.66 3.59
C GLY A 213 7.60 19.63 3.67
N ILE A 214 7.44 18.46 3.05
CA ILE A 214 8.38 17.34 3.14
C ILE A 214 9.22 17.25 1.87
N VAL A 215 10.52 17.09 2.04
CA VAL A 215 11.45 16.74 0.96
C VAL A 215 11.62 15.22 0.95
N PRO A 216 11.15 14.52 -0.09
CA PRO A 216 11.29 13.07 -0.15
C PRO A 216 12.75 12.68 -0.38
N GLY A 217 13.23 11.69 0.38
CA GLY A 217 14.54 11.06 0.18
C GLY A 217 14.49 9.83 -0.73
N LEU A 218 13.36 9.13 -0.71
CA LEU A 218 13.15 7.89 -1.44
C LEU A 218 11.88 7.97 -2.30
N ILE A 219 11.95 7.43 -3.52
CA ILE A 219 10.81 7.29 -4.42
C ILE A 219 10.71 5.82 -4.83
N LEU A 220 9.53 5.23 -4.70
CA LEU A 220 9.29 3.84 -5.05
C LEU A 220 7.89 3.61 -5.61
N ALA A 221 7.75 2.57 -6.43
CA ALA A 221 6.48 2.06 -6.91
C ALA A 221 6.52 0.52 -6.90
N PRO A 222 6.28 -0.10 -5.73
CA PRO A 222 6.31 -1.55 -5.57
C PRO A 222 5.39 -2.24 -6.57
N GLY A 223 5.89 -3.33 -7.20
CA GLY A 223 5.13 -4.06 -8.21
C GLY A 223 5.03 -3.39 -9.60
N TRP A 224 5.27 -2.09 -9.69
CA TRP A 224 5.22 -1.33 -10.95
C TRP A 224 6.60 -0.99 -11.50
N SER A 225 7.59 -0.77 -10.65
CA SER A 225 8.97 -0.44 -11.07
C SER A 225 9.70 -1.58 -11.79
N GLN A 226 9.11 -2.79 -11.83
CA GLN A 226 9.56 -3.89 -12.69
C GLN A 226 9.34 -3.59 -14.18
N ILE A 227 8.47 -2.65 -14.52
CA ILE A 227 8.22 -2.16 -15.87
C ILE A 227 9.25 -1.05 -16.14
N PRO A 228 10.17 -1.22 -17.12
CA PRO A 228 11.27 -0.27 -17.34
C PRO A 228 10.83 1.18 -17.52
N GLU A 229 9.73 1.41 -18.25
CA GLU A 229 9.22 2.76 -18.48
C GLU A 229 8.77 3.46 -17.18
N VAL A 230 8.17 2.71 -16.25
CA VAL A 230 7.80 3.23 -14.93
C VAL A 230 9.06 3.56 -14.13
N GLY A 231 10.01 2.61 -14.07
CA GLY A 231 11.25 2.81 -13.32
C GLY A 231 12.07 4.00 -13.84
N LEU A 232 12.16 4.17 -15.15
CA LEU A 232 12.86 5.32 -15.76
C LEU A 232 12.13 6.65 -15.47
N ALA A 233 10.80 6.65 -15.46
CA ALA A 233 10.03 7.84 -15.08
C ALA A 233 10.26 8.22 -13.61
N LEU A 234 10.30 7.25 -12.69
CA LEU A 234 10.62 7.48 -11.28
C LEU A 234 12.06 7.99 -11.11
N ALA A 235 13.02 7.41 -11.83
CA ALA A 235 14.42 7.85 -11.80
C ALA A 235 14.60 9.28 -12.30
N ALA A 236 13.87 9.66 -13.36
CA ALA A 236 13.86 11.02 -13.86
C ALA A 236 13.28 12.01 -12.83
N LYS A 237 12.24 11.60 -12.08
CA LYS A 237 11.70 12.41 -10.97
C LYS A 237 12.68 12.50 -9.82
N ALA A 238 13.31 11.38 -9.44
CA ALA A 238 14.30 11.33 -8.36
C ALA A 238 15.50 12.24 -8.64
N ALA A 239 15.94 12.32 -9.88
CA ALA A 239 17.05 13.18 -10.27
C ALA A 239 16.80 14.67 -10.00
N LYS A 240 15.54 15.11 -10.17
CA LYS A 240 15.22 16.55 -10.05
C LYS A 240 13.76 16.79 -9.67
N ILE A 241 13.47 16.79 -8.38
CA ILE A 241 12.15 17.15 -7.85
C ILE A 241 12.08 18.69 -7.77
N ASN A 242 11.07 19.28 -8.43
CA ASN A 242 10.85 20.74 -8.47
C ASN A 242 12.09 21.57 -8.91
N GLY A 243 13.03 20.95 -9.60
CA GLY A 243 14.24 21.61 -10.04
C GLY A 243 15.31 21.82 -8.96
N VAL A 244 15.04 21.46 -7.71
CA VAL A 244 15.88 21.77 -6.54
C VAL A 244 16.34 20.51 -5.79
N TYR A 245 15.41 19.58 -5.53
CA TYR A 245 15.70 18.42 -4.69
C TYR A 245 16.03 17.19 -5.52
N SER A 246 16.82 16.28 -4.96
CA SER A 246 17.08 14.96 -5.50
C SER A 246 16.72 13.90 -4.48
N ALA A 247 16.28 12.75 -4.96
CA ALA A 247 15.96 11.57 -4.17
C ALA A 247 16.60 10.33 -4.81
N MET A 248 16.48 9.17 -4.16
CA MET A 248 16.86 7.88 -4.72
C MET A 248 15.60 7.13 -5.16
N ALA A 249 15.57 6.65 -6.39
CA ALA A 249 14.52 5.76 -6.88
C ALA A 249 14.88 4.31 -6.57
N LEU A 250 14.08 3.66 -5.73
CA LEU A 250 14.19 2.23 -5.44
C LEU A 250 13.38 1.45 -6.49
N LEU A 251 14.07 0.68 -7.34
CA LEU A 251 13.49 0.07 -8.52
C LEU A 251 13.65 -1.45 -8.48
N ASP A 252 12.53 -2.16 -8.50
CA ASP A 252 12.54 -3.61 -8.54
C ASP A 252 12.88 -4.10 -9.94
N LEU A 253 13.78 -5.07 -10.06
CA LEU A 253 14.02 -5.78 -11.30
C LEU A 253 12.93 -6.84 -11.53
N ASP A 254 12.61 -7.08 -12.80
CA ASP A 254 11.62 -8.08 -13.18
C ASP A 254 12.09 -9.49 -12.80
N THR A 255 11.48 -10.09 -11.81
CA THR A 255 11.79 -11.43 -11.30
C THR A 255 11.36 -12.55 -12.26
N ALA A 256 10.48 -12.26 -13.21
CA ALA A 256 10.13 -13.22 -14.25
C ALA A 256 11.27 -13.38 -15.27
N LYS A 257 12.05 -12.32 -15.50
CA LYS A 257 13.25 -12.31 -16.36
C LYS A 257 14.50 -12.68 -15.58
N ALA A 258 14.75 -12.05 -14.43
CA ALA A 258 15.87 -12.34 -13.55
C ALA A 258 15.51 -13.46 -12.57
N LYS A 259 15.65 -14.71 -12.97
CA LYS A 259 15.39 -15.88 -12.12
C LYS A 259 16.57 -16.26 -11.24
N LYS A 260 17.78 -15.91 -11.67
CA LYS A 260 19.03 -16.18 -10.96
C LYS A 260 19.78 -14.86 -10.76
N TYR A 261 20.66 -14.81 -9.76
CA TYR A 261 21.50 -13.64 -9.52
C TYR A 261 22.38 -13.27 -10.73
N THR A 262 22.77 -14.26 -11.54
CA THR A 262 23.53 -14.06 -12.77
C THR A 262 22.78 -13.26 -13.82
N ASP A 263 21.43 -13.34 -13.81
CA ASP A 263 20.57 -12.67 -14.79
C ASP A 263 20.32 -11.20 -14.39
N ALA A 264 20.50 -10.86 -13.12
CA ALA A 264 20.18 -9.53 -12.59
C ALA A 264 20.95 -8.40 -13.31
N LYS A 265 22.21 -8.66 -13.69
CA LYS A 265 23.01 -7.67 -14.42
C LYS A 265 22.44 -7.38 -15.80
N SER A 266 22.12 -8.41 -16.58
CA SER A 266 21.56 -8.23 -17.92
C SER A 266 20.18 -7.58 -17.87
N VAL A 267 19.32 -7.98 -16.93
CA VAL A 267 18.00 -7.39 -16.78
C VAL A 267 18.10 -5.92 -16.36
N LYS A 268 19.04 -5.55 -15.48
CA LYS A 268 19.33 -4.15 -15.14
C LYS A 268 19.73 -3.33 -16.37
N GLU A 269 20.64 -3.88 -17.19
CA GLU A 269 21.12 -3.22 -18.42
C GLU A 269 19.98 -3.06 -19.44
N GLU A 270 19.18 -4.10 -19.65
CA GLU A 270 17.99 -4.06 -20.51
C GLU A 270 16.94 -3.04 -20.03
N SER A 271 16.78 -2.90 -18.73
CA SER A 271 15.85 -1.93 -18.15
C SER A 271 16.35 -0.49 -18.24
N GLY A 272 17.63 -0.28 -18.58
CA GLY A 272 18.23 1.05 -18.68
C GLY A 272 18.46 1.75 -17.33
N TYR A 273 18.52 1.01 -16.22
CA TYR A 273 18.72 1.55 -14.86
C TYR A 273 20.19 1.89 -14.61
N THR A 274 20.69 2.89 -15.34
CA THR A 274 22.09 3.33 -15.32
C THR A 274 22.28 4.69 -14.64
N SER A 275 21.19 5.42 -14.35
CA SER A 275 21.27 6.71 -13.67
C SER A 275 21.81 6.55 -12.24
N PRO A 276 22.61 7.50 -11.73
CA PRO A 276 23.07 7.49 -10.34
C PRO A 276 21.92 7.66 -9.32
N PHE A 277 20.74 8.04 -9.77
CA PHE A 277 19.53 8.14 -8.95
C PHE A 277 18.70 6.85 -8.95
N CYS A 278 19.14 5.80 -9.65
CA CYS A 278 18.52 4.48 -9.65
C CYS A 278 19.20 3.57 -8.64
N TYR A 279 18.42 2.94 -7.79
CA TYR A 279 18.86 1.86 -6.91
C TYR A 279 18.09 0.59 -7.28
N PRO A 280 18.60 -0.21 -8.24
CA PRO A 280 17.93 -1.44 -8.67
C PRO A 280 18.05 -2.51 -7.59
N LEU A 281 16.93 -3.18 -7.33
CA LEU A 281 16.74 -4.15 -6.27
C LEU A 281 16.25 -5.49 -6.83
N TRP A 282 16.75 -6.57 -6.24
CA TRP A 282 16.40 -7.94 -6.60
C TRP A 282 16.80 -8.89 -5.46
N PRO A 283 16.10 -9.99 -5.24
CA PRO A 283 14.77 -10.35 -5.73
C PRO A 283 13.66 -9.77 -4.84
N CYS A 284 12.43 -10.28 -4.90
CA CYS A 284 11.38 -9.97 -3.93
C CYS A 284 11.63 -10.70 -2.59
N ASP A 285 11.01 -10.21 -1.52
CA ASP A 285 11.11 -10.77 -0.18
C ASP A 285 9.86 -11.60 0.17
N ARG A 286 10.07 -12.65 0.97
CA ARG A 286 8.98 -13.47 1.51
C ARG A 286 8.86 -13.22 3.01
N VAL A 287 7.65 -12.87 3.45
CA VAL A 287 7.30 -12.68 4.86
C VAL A 287 6.09 -13.57 5.17
N GLY A 288 6.34 -14.71 5.79
CA GLY A 288 5.32 -15.75 5.94
C GLY A 288 4.81 -16.23 4.58
N GLU A 289 3.51 -16.05 4.32
CA GLU A 289 2.87 -16.42 3.05
C GLU A 289 2.90 -15.28 2.03
N TYR A 290 3.29 -14.07 2.42
CA TYR A 290 3.26 -12.89 1.57
C TYR A 290 4.56 -12.73 0.78
N ILE A 291 4.42 -12.24 -0.46
CA ILE A 291 5.53 -11.83 -1.31
C ILE A 291 5.46 -10.31 -1.46
N LEU A 292 6.55 -9.64 -1.06
CA LEU A 292 6.69 -8.20 -1.12
C LEU A 292 7.75 -7.81 -2.14
N ALA A 293 7.54 -6.72 -2.84
CA ALA A 293 8.56 -6.09 -3.65
C ALA A 293 9.75 -5.68 -2.77
N LYS A 294 10.96 -5.90 -3.27
CA LYS A 294 12.17 -5.55 -2.53
C LYS A 294 12.24 -4.06 -2.20
N SER A 295 11.73 -3.21 -3.10
CA SER A 295 11.70 -1.76 -2.89
C SER A 295 10.88 -1.35 -1.67
N ALA A 296 9.74 -2.03 -1.40
CA ALA A 296 8.92 -1.74 -0.23
C ALA A 296 9.66 -2.05 1.09
N VAL A 297 10.32 -3.22 1.15
CA VAL A 297 11.09 -3.65 2.33
C VAL A 297 12.35 -2.81 2.51
N ALA A 298 13.10 -2.60 1.43
CA ALA A 298 14.33 -1.81 1.46
C ALA A 298 14.08 -0.33 1.82
N GLY A 299 13.01 0.25 1.29
CA GLY A 299 12.61 1.63 1.61
C GLY A 299 12.31 1.78 3.10
N ALA A 300 11.51 0.88 3.67
CA ALA A 300 11.19 0.88 5.10
C ALA A 300 12.45 0.68 5.96
N MET A 301 13.35 -0.21 5.56
CA MET A 301 14.62 -0.46 6.25
C MET A 301 15.53 0.77 6.21
N ILE A 302 15.72 1.41 5.04
CA ILE A 302 16.57 2.60 4.91
C ILE A 302 16.03 3.72 5.80
N GLN A 303 14.73 3.94 5.81
CA GLN A 303 14.10 4.94 6.66
C GLN A 303 14.24 4.60 8.14
N TYR A 304 14.08 3.33 8.53
CA TYR A 304 14.29 2.86 9.89
C TYR A 304 15.73 3.13 10.35
N MET A 305 16.72 2.79 9.52
CA MET A 305 18.12 2.99 9.86
C MET A 305 18.50 4.46 9.99
N ALA A 306 17.98 5.32 9.12
CA ALA A 306 18.16 6.76 9.24
C ALA A 306 17.58 7.27 10.57
N SER A 307 16.37 6.84 10.93
CA SER A 307 15.75 7.24 12.20
C SER A 307 16.47 6.70 13.43
N ASP A 308 17.11 5.54 13.34
CA ASP A 308 17.92 4.95 14.42
C ASP A 308 19.26 5.66 14.59
N ASN A 309 19.74 6.30 13.53
CA ASN A 309 20.99 7.08 13.49
C ASN A 309 20.73 8.59 13.53
N GLU A 310 19.88 9.05 14.45
CA GLU A 310 19.58 10.48 14.66
C GLU A 310 19.10 11.21 13.39
N ASP A 311 18.41 10.49 12.51
CA ASP A 311 17.92 10.97 11.23
C ASP A 311 19.02 11.31 10.20
N VAL A 312 20.20 10.69 10.33
CA VAL A 312 21.31 10.84 9.39
C VAL A 312 21.39 9.62 8.46
N PRO A 313 21.16 9.78 7.14
CA PRO A 313 21.03 8.66 6.20
C PRO A 313 22.38 8.17 5.66
N ASN A 314 23.40 8.03 6.50
CA ASN A 314 24.76 7.65 6.09
C ASN A 314 25.15 6.21 6.44
N GLN A 315 24.26 5.47 7.09
CA GLN A 315 24.50 4.06 7.41
C GLN A 315 24.13 3.16 6.25
N SER A 316 25.00 2.18 5.95
CA SER A 316 24.72 1.16 4.96
C SER A 316 23.67 0.18 5.50
N PRO A 317 22.65 -0.19 4.71
CA PRO A 317 21.71 -1.24 5.07
C PRO A 317 22.33 -2.66 5.07
N SER A 318 23.59 -2.80 4.75
CA SER A 318 24.28 -4.09 4.74
C SER A 318 24.44 -4.65 6.16
N ASN A 319 24.33 -5.97 6.28
CA ASN A 319 24.47 -6.72 7.54
C ASN A 319 23.41 -6.42 8.61
N HIS A 320 22.27 -5.86 8.25
CA HIS A 320 21.13 -5.71 9.14
C HIS A 320 20.05 -6.76 8.83
N LEU A 321 19.37 -7.22 9.89
CA LEU A 321 18.28 -8.18 9.76
C LEU A 321 17.06 -7.49 9.14
N LEU A 322 16.58 -8.04 8.04
CA LEU A 322 15.39 -7.52 7.33
C LEU A 322 14.05 -7.93 7.99
N GLY A 323 14.07 -8.83 8.98
CA GLY A 323 12.83 -9.39 9.55
C GLY A 323 12.01 -10.22 8.58
N VAL A 324 12.59 -10.59 7.43
CA VAL A 324 11.94 -11.39 6.39
C VAL A 324 12.30 -12.87 6.55
N GLY A 325 11.34 -13.76 6.27
CA GLY A 325 11.54 -15.21 6.41
C GLY A 325 12.31 -15.85 5.26
N GLY A 326 12.57 -15.11 4.16
CA GLY A 326 13.26 -15.62 2.99
C GLY A 326 13.08 -14.73 1.76
N GLN A 327 13.53 -15.24 0.62
CA GLN A 327 13.35 -14.59 -0.68
C GLN A 327 12.38 -15.41 -1.55
N CYS A 328 11.78 -14.77 -2.54
CA CYS A 328 10.79 -15.41 -3.40
C CYS A 328 11.39 -16.41 -4.42
N LEU A 329 12.70 -16.41 -4.62
CA LEU A 329 13.41 -17.35 -5.48
C LEU A 329 14.11 -18.39 -4.61
N GLU A 330 13.76 -19.67 -4.80
CA GLU A 330 14.18 -20.78 -3.93
C GLU A 330 15.69 -21.09 -3.95
N ASP A 331 16.41 -20.64 -4.99
CA ASP A 331 17.83 -20.99 -5.20
C ASP A 331 18.83 -20.09 -4.45
N LEU A 332 18.34 -19.10 -3.66
CA LEU A 332 19.21 -18.18 -2.96
C LEU A 332 19.19 -18.45 -1.46
N SER A 333 20.27 -19.04 -0.99
CA SER A 333 20.60 -19.03 0.43
C SER A 333 20.80 -17.58 0.91
N LEU A 334 20.22 -17.22 2.07
CA LEU A 334 20.43 -15.92 2.73
C LEU A 334 21.91 -15.58 2.93
N ILE A 335 22.80 -16.58 2.90
CA ILE A 335 24.25 -16.45 3.03
C ILE A 335 24.89 -15.74 1.83
N HIS A 336 24.34 -15.88 0.63
CA HIS A 336 24.90 -15.28 -0.59
C HIS A 336 24.61 -13.78 -0.75
N ILE A 337 23.74 -13.20 0.08
CA ILE A 337 23.40 -11.77 0.03
C ILE A 337 24.40 -10.94 0.85
N CYS A 338 25.11 -11.58 1.78
CA CYS A 338 26.02 -10.92 2.71
C CYS A 338 27.48 -10.93 2.28
N GLU A 339 27.83 -11.53 1.14
CA GLU A 339 29.20 -11.43 0.64
C GLU A 339 29.39 -10.13 -0.13
N PRO A 340 30.20 -9.19 0.36
CA PRO A 340 30.62 -8.04 -0.44
C PRO A 340 31.43 -8.59 -1.63
N THR A 341 30.95 -8.41 -2.83
CA THR A 341 31.76 -8.57 -4.03
C THR A 341 32.96 -7.65 -3.90
N ARG A 342 34.14 -8.25 -3.63
CA ARG A 342 35.45 -7.59 -3.73
C ARG A 342 35.72 -7.18 -5.18
#